data_9e246dcfe86ca2055891b6561e6b0aad
#
_entry.id   9e246dcfe86ca2055891b6561e6b0aad
#
_cell.length_a   1.000
_cell.length_b   1.000
_cell.length_c   1.000
_cell.angle_alpha   90.00
_cell.angle_beta   90.00
_cell.angle_gamma   90.00
#
_symmetry.space_group_name_H-M   'P 1'
#
loop_
_entity.id
_entity.type
_entity.pdbx_description
1 polymer ?
#
loop_
_entity_poly.entity_id
_entity_poly.type
_entity_poly.pdbx_seq_one_letter_code
_entity_poly.pdbx_strand_id
1 'polypeptide(L)'
;MELLFYVMNKVDLLDDLLEDFSQEPAFRATIIDSMGMAHMLKDSGYFFSLRDLLNQSQVNSKTIMMALEKEDVEKAVEIIEKNVGNLNDPDTGVVFCVPISYAKGLVKGQ
;
A
#
# COMPACT_ATOMS: atom_id res chain seq x y z
N MET A 1 -6.09 13.00 12.38
CA MET A 1 -5.14 12.34 11.46
C MET A 1 -5.59 10.92 11.14
N GLU A 2 -5.30 10.51 9.96
CA GLU A 2 -5.63 9.18 9.47
C GLU A 2 -4.35 8.43 9.11
N LEU A 3 -4.35 7.12 9.33
CA LEU A 3 -3.31 6.24 8.84
C LEU A 3 -3.83 5.53 7.60
N LEU A 4 -3.21 5.83 6.46
CA LEU A 4 -3.56 5.22 5.17
C LEU A 4 -2.66 4.04 4.92
N PHE A 5 -3.27 2.90 4.57
CA PHE A 5 -2.57 1.72 4.06
C PHE A 5 -3.02 1.48 2.64
N TYR A 6 -2.08 1.37 1.73
CA TYR A 6 -2.37 0.95 0.37
C TYR A 6 -1.59 -0.33 0.09
N VAL A 7 -2.32 -1.43 -0.10
CA VAL A 7 -1.72 -2.71 -0.47
C VAL A 7 -1.67 -2.76 -2.00
N MET A 8 -0.48 -2.64 -2.55
CA MET A 8 -0.23 -2.50 -3.98
C MET A 8 0.19 -3.82 -4.59
N ASN A 9 -0.57 -4.27 -5.59
CA ASN A 9 -0.28 -5.51 -6.31
C ASN A 9 0.59 -5.28 -7.56
N LYS A 10 0.41 -4.14 -8.21
CA LYS A 10 1.18 -3.78 -9.42
C LYS A 10 2.51 -3.12 -9.01
N VAL A 11 3.41 -3.94 -8.44
CA VAL A 11 4.65 -3.43 -7.84
C VAL A 11 5.59 -2.74 -8.83
N ASP A 12 5.45 -3.03 -10.12
CA ASP A 12 6.21 -2.37 -11.17
C ASP A 12 5.87 -0.88 -11.32
N LEU A 13 4.74 -0.44 -10.78
CA LEU A 13 4.32 0.96 -10.80
C LEU A 13 4.72 1.72 -9.54
N LEU A 14 5.44 1.08 -8.61
CA LEU A 14 5.78 1.69 -7.32
C LEU A 14 6.65 2.94 -7.49
N ASP A 15 7.65 2.90 -8.37
CA ASP A 15 8.57 4.02 -8.53
C ASP A 15 7.83 5.28 -9.02
N ASP A 16 6.94 5.12 -9.98
CA ASP A 16 6.14 6.23 -10.49
C ASP A 16 5.22 6.80 -9.42
N LEU A 17 4.60 5.92 -8.64
CA LEU A 17 3.72 6.33 -7.55
C LEU A 17 4.49 7.11 -6.48
N LEU A 18 5.66 6.62 -6.09
CA LEU A 18 6.49 7.29 -5.09
C LEU A 18 7.00 8.64 -5.59
N GLU A 19 7.30 8.75 -6.88
CA GLU A 19 7.69 10.01 -7.47
C GLU A 19 6.56 11.03 -7.36
N ASP A 20 5.33 10.64 -7.67
CA ASP A 20 4.18 11.51 -7.54
C ASP A 20 3.92 11.92 -6.09
N PHE A 21 4.04 10.97 -5.15
CA PHE A 21 3.90 11.30 -3.72
C PHE A 21 4.97 12.29 -3.25
N SER A 22 6.18 12.20 -3.81
CA SER A 22 7.28 13.07 -3.41
C SER A 22 7.04 14.56 -3.74
N GLN A 23 6.10 14.83 -4.65
CA GLN A 23 5.71 16.21 -4.97
C GLN A 23 4.87 16.85 -3.87
N GLU A 24 4.36 16.06 -2.95
CA GLU A 24 3.50 16.55 -1.86
C GLU A 24 4.31 16.57 -0.56
N PRO A 25 4.57 17.75 0.02
CA PRO A 25 5.41 17.87 1.20
C PRO A 25 4.89 17.10 2.42
N ALA A 26 3.57 16.90 2.51
CA ALA A 26 2.94 16.21 3.63
C ALA A 26 2.95 14.69 3.48
N PHE A 27 3.32 14.16 2.31
CA PHE A 27 3.23 12.73 2.02
C PHE A 27 4.57 12.06 2.28
N ARG A 28 4.61 11.25 3.32
CA ARG A 28 5.80 10.50 3.71
C ARG A 28 5.44 9.06 3.86
N ALA A 29 5.86 8.29 2.88
CA ALA A 29 5.47 6.89 2.78
C ALA A 29 6.52 6.00 3.43
N THR A 30 6.05 5.01 4.17
CA THR A 30 6.86 3.86 4.59
C THR A 30 6.43 2.68 3.74
N ILE A 31 7.39 2.01 3.14
CA ILE A 31 7.14 0.90 2.23
C ILE A 31 7.47 -0.40 2.95
N ILE A 32 6.52 -1.32 2.93
CA ILE A 32 6.66 -2.62 3.60
C ILE A 32 6.47 -3.71 2.56
N ASP A 33 7.41 -4.64 2.48
CA ASP A 33 7.25 -5.84 1.67
C ASP A 33 6.16 -6.70 2.29
N SER A 34 5.23 -7.16 1.47
CA SER A 34 4.09 -7.91 1.96
C SER A 34 3.72 -9.05 1.03
N MET A 35 2.87 -9.95 1.53
CA MET A 35 2.37 -11.09 0.78
C MET A 35 0.87 -11.15 0.93
N GLY A 36 0.17 -11.17 -0.21
CA GLY A 36 -1.27 -11.38 -0.22
C GLY A 36 -1.57 -12.87 -0.32
N MET A 37 -2.33 -13.39 0.63
CA MET A 37 -2.67 -14.82 0.67
C MET A 37 -3.40 -15.27 -0.60
N ALA A 38 -4.32 -14.44 -1.09
CA ALA A 38 -5.08 -14.78 -2.28
C ALA A 38 -4.20 -14.92 -3.52
N HIS A 39 -3.21 -14.04 -3.67
CA HIS A 39 -2.25 -14.13 -4.77
C HIS A 39 -1.37 -15.37 -4.66
N MET A 40 -0.93 -15.69 -3.44
CA MET A 40 -0.12 -16.88 -3.21
C MET A 40 -0.88 -18.16 -3.57
N LEU A 41 -2.13 -18.26 -3.14
CA LEU A 41 -2.96 -19.43 -3.41
C LEU A 41 -3.29 -19.55 -4.90
N LYS A 42 -3.50 -18.43 -5.58
CA LYS A 42 -3.78 -18.41 -7.02
C LYS A 42 -2.58 -18.91 -7.82
N ASP A 43 -1.39 -18.47 -7.46
CA ASP A 43 -0.17 -18.80 -8.20
C ASP A 43 0.32 -20.23 -7.94
N SER A 44 0.10 -20.75 -6.73
CA SER A 44 0.66 -22.03 -6.28
C SER A 44 -0.30 -23.21 -6.40
N GLY A 45 -1.59 -22.96 -6.65
CA GLY A 45 -2.62 -23.99 -6.73
C GLY A 45 -3.00 -24.56 -5.37
N TYR A 46 -3.87 -25.58 -5.39
CA TYR A 46 -4.47 -26.13 -4.17
C TYR A 46 -3.58 -27.14 -3.44
N PHE A 47 -2.44 -27.51 -4.02
CA PHE A 47 -1.61 -28.59 -3.49
C PHE A 47 -0.60 -28.14 -2.42
N PHE A 48 -0.48 -26.84 -2.20
CA PHE A 48 0.43 -26.32 -1.20
C PHE A 48 -0.33 -25.89 0.05
N SER A 49 0.20 -26.25 1.23
CA SER A 49 -0.34 -25.72 2.47
C SER A 49 0.06 -24.25 2.61
N LEU A 50 -0.73 -23.50 3.37
CA LEU A 50 -0.40 -22.09 3.65
C LEU A 50 1.00 -21.97 4.30
N ARG A 51 1.36 -22.95 5.13
CA ARG A 51 2.67 -22.97 5.76
C ARG A 51 3.80 -23.06 4.74
N ASP A 52 3.64 -23.91 3.73
CA ASP A 52 4.64 -24.06 2.67
C ASP A 52 4.76 -22.77 1.86
N LEU A 53 3.64 -22.10 1.58
CA LEU A 53 3.64 -20.83 0.87
C LEU A 53 4.35 -19.75 1.66
N LEU A 54 4.14 -19.68 2.97
CA LEU A 54 4.81 -18.70 3.83
C LEU A 54 6.31 -18.96 3.91
N ASN A 55 6.72 -20.24 3.90
CA ASN A 55 8.13 -20.60 3.93
C ASN A 55 8.88 -20.26 2.64
N GLN A 56 8.17 -20.10 1.54
CA GLN A 56 8.77 -19.70 0.27
C GLN A 56 9.13 -18.20 0.23
N SER A 57 8.67 -17.44 1.22
CA SER A 57 9.01 -16.01 1.38
C SER A 57 8.82 -15.19 0.11
N GLN A 58 7.77 -15.47 -0.66
CA GLN A 58 7.50 -14.74 -1.90
C GLN A 58 6.77 -13.44 -1.60
N VAL A 59 7.50 -12.34 -1.76
CA VAL A 59 6.92 -11.00 -1.71
C VAL A 59 6.14 -10.80 -3.02
N ASN A 60 4.83 -10.58 -2.93
CA ASN A 60 3.98 -10.38 -4.10
C ASN A 60 3.24 -9.04 -4.08
N SER A 61 3.49 -8.23 -3.06
CA SER A 61 2.87 -6.92 -2.95
C SER A 61 3.76 -5.98 -2.15
N LYS A 62 3.45 -4.68 -2.24
CA LYS A 62 4.06 -3.65 -1.40
C LYS A 62 2.94 -2.95 -0.65
N THR A 63 3.13 -2.78 0.65
CA THR A 63 2.18 -2.01 1.46
C THR A 63 2.78 -0.65 1.75
N ILE A 64 2.08 0.39 1.36
CA ILE A 64 2.49 1.78 1.58
C ILE A 64 1.68 2.32 2.74
N MET A 65 2.39 2.87 3.73
CA MET A 65 1.78 3.40 4.94
C MET A 65 2.11 4.88 5.08
N MET A 66 1.09 5.72 5.30
CA MET A 66 1.27 7.15 5.46
C MET A 66 0.33 7.68 6.54
N ALA A 67 0.86 8.55 7.42
CA ALA A 67 0.05 9.33 8.34
C ALA A 67 -0.34 10.63 7.64
N LEU A 68 -1.63 10.89 7.48
CA LEU A 68 -2.14 12.03 6.73
C LEU A 68 -3.18 12.80 7.53
N GLU A 69 -3.27 14.10 7.26
CA GLU A 69 -4.46 14.83 7.69
C GLU A 69 -5.66 14.31 6.90
N LYS A 70 -6.83 14.38 7.52
CA LYS A 70 -8.05 13.86 6.89
C LYS A 70 -8.29 14.49 5.51
N GLU A 71 -7.98 15.78 5.36
CA GLU A 71 -8.16 16.52 4.12
C GLU A 71 -7.27 16.02 2.99
N ASP A 72 -6.16 15.36 3.31
CA ASP A 72 -5.18 14.90 2.32
C ASP A 72 -5.46 13.47 1.83
N VAL A 73 -6.38 12.75 2.46
CA VAL A 73 -6.67 11.36 2.10
C VAL A 73 -7.16 11.23 0.66
N GLU A 74 -8.13 12.08 0.27
CA GLU A 74 -8.67 12.02 -1.10
C GLU A 74 -7.59 12.31 -2.14
N LYS A 75 -6.70 13.25 -1.85
CA LYS A 75 -5.59 13.56 -2.75
C LYS A 75 -4.65 12.37 -2.91
N ALA A 76 -4.35 11.68 -1.82
CA ALA A 76 -3.52 10.47 -1.88
C ALA A 76 -4.19 9.39 -2.74
N VAL A 77 -5.49 9.19 -2.57
CA VAL A 77 -6.25 8.23 -3.37
C VAL A 77 -6.25 8.61 -4.85
N GLU A 78 -6.42 9.89 -5.16
CA GLU A 78 -6.36 10.36 -6.55
C GLU A 78 -5.01 10.08 -7.19
N ILE A 79 -3.92 10.30 -6.47
CA ILE A 79 -2.57 10.00 -6.96
C ILE A 79 -2.40 8.51 -7.20
N ILE A 80 -2.88 7.68 -6.28
CA ILE A 80 -2.84 6.22 -6.44
C ILE A 80 -3.59 5.82 -7.71
N GLU A 81 -4.81 6.29 -7.87
CA GLU A 81 -5.64 5.91 -9.03
C GLU A 81 -5.10 6.45 -10.35
N LYS A 82 -4.39 7.59 -10.32
CA LYS A 82 -3.70 8.09 -11.50
C LYS A 82 -2.64 7.12 -12.00
N ASN A 83 -1.99 6.42 -11.09
CA ASN A 83 -0.89 5.51 -11.41
C ASN A 83 -1.34 4.07 -11.68
N VAL A 84 -2.33 3.58 -10.94
CA VAL A 84 -2.69 2.15 -10.98
C VAL A 84 -4.05 1.90 -11.62
N GLY A 85 -4.85 2.93 -11.84
CA GLY A 85 -6.21 2.79 -12.36
C GLY A 85 -7.24 2.81 -11.23
N ASN A 86 -8.50 2.59 -11.60
CA ASN A 86 -9.62 2.63 -10.65
C ASN A 86 -9.48 1.53 -9.60
N LEU A 87 -9.48 1.91 -8.32
CA LEU A 87 -9.33 0.95 -7.23
C LEU A 87 -10.49 -0.04 -7.10
N ASN A 88 -11.61 0.23 -7.74
CA ASN A 88 -12.72 -0.72 -7.81
C ASN A 88 -12.51 -1.78 -8.89
N ASP A 89 -11.50 -1.63 -9.75
CA ASP A 89 -11.15 -2.64 -10.75
C ASP A 89 -10.29 -3.74 -10.12
N PRO A 90 -10.31 -4.97 -10.69
CA PRO A 90 -9.48 -6.06 -10.17
C PRO A 90 -7.98 -5.75 -10.23
N ASP A 91 -7.24 -6.28 -9.27
CA ASP A 91 -5.76 -6.26 -9.21
C ASP A 91 -5.14 -4.87 -9.06
N THR A 92 -5.91 -3.85 -8.72
CA THR A 92 -5.38 -2.51 -8.50
C THR A 92 -4.92 -2.28 -7.06
N GLY A 93 -5.24 -3.20 -6.15
CA GLY A 93 -4.91 -3.08 -4.73
C GLY A 93 -6.07 -2.57 -3.91
N VAL A 94 -5.80 -2.27 -2.65
CA VAL A 94 -6.82 -1.80 -1.72
C VAL A 94 -6.27 -0.72 -0.81
N VAL A 95 -7.07 0.32 -0.57
CA VAL A 95 -6.74 1.39 0.36
C VAL A 95 -7.61 1.27 1.60
N PHE A 96 -6.97 1.34 2.77
CA PHE A 96 -7.64 1.43 4.05
C PHE A 96 -7.18 2.68 4.76
N CYS A 97 -8.10 3.35 5.45
CA CYS A 97 -7.74 4.43 6.37
C CYS A 97 -8.32 4.12 7.74
N VAL A 98 -7.50 4.32 8.77
CA VAL A 98 -7.95 4.19 10.14
C VAL A 98 -7.58 5.45 10.92
N PRO A 99 -8.42 5.89 11.85
CA PRO A 99 -8.09 7.04 12.68
C PRO A 99 -6.88 6.74 13.55
N ILE A 100 -5.97 7.73 13.68
CA ILE A 100 -4.84 7.62 14.59
C ILE A 100 -5.26 8.20 15.93
N SER A 101 -5.38 7.35 16.93
CA SER A 101 -5.76 7.80 18.26
C SER A 101 -4.59 8.40 19.05
N TYR A 102 -3.37 8.03 18.72
CA TYR A 102 -2.16 8.54 19.37
C TYR A 102 -0.98 8.39 18.42
N ALA A 103 -0.17 9.43 18.33
CA ALA A 103 1.08 9.40 17.60
C ALA A 103 2.09 10.33 18.27
N LYS A 104 3.35 9.92 18.25
CA LYS A 104 4.47 10.71 18.73
C LYS A 104 5.63 10.52 17.78
N GLY A 105 6.27 11.61 17.42
CA GLY A 105 7.38 11.53 16.47
C GLY A 105 7.01 11.88 15.03
N LEU A 106 5.77 12.31 14.79
CA LEU A 106 5.35 12.80 13.49
C LEU A 106 5.78 14.27 13.35
N VAL A 107 7.04 14.49 13.01
CA VAL A 107 7.61 15.83 12.93
C VAL A 107 7.79 16.22 11.47
N LYS A 108 7.38 17.46 11.12
CA LYS A 108 7.59 17.98 9.76
C LYS A 108 9.08 18.00 9.45
N GLY A 109 9.43 17.52 8.27
CA GLY A 109 10.82 17.50 7.83
C GLY A 109 11.54 16.18 8.04
N GLN A 110 10.89 15.20 8.67
CA GLN A 110 11.46 13.86 8.78
C GLN A 110 11.13 12.98 7.58
#